data_000b5a5e70334a2eea191e685c6df750
#
_entry.id   000b5a5e70334a2eea191e685c6df750
#
_cell.length_a   1.000
_cell.length_b   1.000
_cell.length_c   1.000
_cell.angle_alpha   90.00
_cell.angle_beta   90.00
_cell.angle_gamma   90.00
#
_symmetry.space_group_name_H-M   'P 1'
#
loop_
_entity.id
_entity.type
_entity.pdbx_description
1 polymer ?
#
loop_
_entity_poly.entity_id
_entity_poly.type
_entity_poly.pdbx_seq_one_letter_code
_entity_poly.pdbx_strand_id
1 'polypeptide(L)'
;MTTSAPPLVLLVEDDHGVRRPLEKFLQMHHFEVVTAETADDAIDAIHLHHPLAAIIDLRLARGSGRDVVVSMPAGTPVIIFSGVPSESAELERLRPRTRLVQKPYSLTMLVEELKEMISSAKLSQH
;
A
#
# COMPACT_ATOMS: atom_id res chain seq x y z
N MET A 1 26.19 -7.43 13.94
CA MET A 1 25.40 -6.75 12.92
C MET A 1 24.02 -7.37 12.83
N THR A 2 23.01 -6.60 13.12
CA THR A 2 21.63 -7.09 13.07
C THR A 2 21.07 -6.88 11.69
N THR A 3 20.57 -7.95 11.07
CA THR A 3 19.80 -7.81 9.84
C THR A 3 18.39 -7.39 10.20
N SER A 4 17.95 -6.30 9.61
CA SER A 4 16.56 -5.88 9.76
C SER A 4 15.65 -6.89 9.08
N ALA A 5 14.52 -7.17 9.69
CA ALA A 5 13.47 -7.92 9.01
C ALA A 5 13.02 -7.18 7.75
N PRO A 6 12.62 -7.89 6.69
CA PRO A 6 12.07 -7.24 5.51
C PRO A 6 10.86 -6.40 5.90
N PRO A 7 10.69 -5.20 5.31
CA PRO A 7 9.50 -4.41 5.60
C PRO A 7 8.24 -5.12 5.10
N LEU A 8 7.23 -5.14 5.96
CA LEU A 8 5.95 -5.76 5.66
C LEU A 8 5.03 -4.75 4.97
N VAL A 9 4.52 -5.13 3.82
CA VAL A 9 3.62 -4.31 3.01
C VAL A 9 2.28 -5.00 2.89
N LEU A 10 1.20 -4.26 3.11
CA LEU A 10 -0.16 -4.74 2.86
C LEU A 10 -0.51 -4.41 1.40
N LEU A 11 -0.95 -5.43 0.66
CA LEU A 11 -1.40 -5.27 -0.72
C LEU A 11 -2.88 -5.59 -0.80
N VAL A 12 -3.69 -4.58 -1.12
CA VAL A 12 -5.15 -4.72 -1.20
C VAL A 12 -5.59 -4.59 -2.65
N GLU A 13 -5.94 -5.71 -3.25
CA GLU A 13 -6.34 -5.80 -4.65
C GLU A 13 -7.21 -7.05 -4.82
N ASP A 14 -8.40 -6.88 -5.37
CA ASP A 14 -9.31 -8.00 -5.55
C ASP A 14 -9.08 -8.78 -6.86
N ASP A 15 -8.44 -8.16 -7.84
CA ASP A 15 -8.12 -8.82 -9.10
C ASP A 15 -6.89 -9.71 -8.94
N HIS A 16 -7.09 -11.01 -8.99
CA HIS A 16 -6.02 -12.00 -8.84
C HIS A 16 -4.92 -11.82 -9.89
N GLY A 17 -5.29 -11.47 -11.12
CA GLY A 17 -4.33 -11.26 -12.21
C GLY A 17 -3.45 -10.04 -12.02
N VAL A 18 -3.90 -9.05 -11.25
CA VAL A 18 -3.11 -7.88 -10.87
C VAL A 18 -2.33 -8.16 -9.59
N ARG A 19 -2.98 -8.77 -8.60
CA ARG A 19 -2.39 -9.00 -7.28
C ARG A 19 -1.19 -9.93 -7.31
N ARG A 20 -1.30 -11.08 -7.98
CA ARG A 20 -0.24 -12.11 -7.95
C ARG A 20 1.10 -11.64 -8.53
N PRO A 21 1.14 -11.04 -9.73
CA PRO A 21 2.41 -10.53 -10.25
C PRO A 21 3.00 -9.45 -9.36
N LEU A 22 2.18 -8.57 -8.81
CA LEU A 22 2.65 -7.49 -7.95
C LEU A 22 3.22 -8.04 -6.63
N GLU A 23 2.53 -9.00 -6.03
CA GLU A 23 3.01 -9.67 -4.82
C GLU A 23 4.40 -10.29 -5.05
N LYS A 24 4.55 -11.03 -6.14
CA LYS A 24 5.84 -11.64 -6.49
C LYS A 24 6.93 -10.62 -6.72
N PHE A 25 6.60 -9.53 -7.42
CA PHE A 25 7.57 -8.49 -7.70
C PHE A 25 8.06 -7.82 -6.41
N LEU A 26 7.14 -7.54 -5.50
CA LEU A 26 7.50 -6.98 -4.20
C LEU A 26 8.39 -7.93 -3.40
N GLN A 27 8.07 -9.21 -3.39
CA GLN A 27 8.88 -10.21 -2.70
C GLN A 27 10.29 -10.30 -3.29
N MET A 28 10.43 -10.19 -4.61
CA MET A 28 11.73 -10.17 -5.27
C MET A 28 12.57 -8.96 -4.87
N HIS A 29 11.92 -7.88 -4.47
CA HIS A 29 12.59 -6.66 -4.03
C HIS A 29 12.71 -6.56 -2.51
N HIS A 30 12.66 -7.72 -1.84
CA HIS A 30 12.92 -7.85 -0.40
C HIS A 30 11.85 -7.25 0.50
N PHE A 31 10.60 -7.26 0.04
CA PHE A 31 9.46 -6.95 0.89
C PHE A 31 8.79 -8.23 1.34
N GLU A 32 8.27 -8.22 2.55
CA GLU A 32 7.32 -9.22 2.99
C GLU A 32 5.92 -8.69 2.68
N VAL A 33 5.02 -9.52 2.16
CA VAL A 33 3.72 -9.06 1.67
C VAL A 33 2.60 -9.84 2.33
N VAL A 34 1.63 -9.10 2.85
CA VAL A 34 0.34 -9.68 3.25
C VAL A 34 -0.71 -9.13 2.28
N THR A 35 -1.59 -10.00 1.78
CA THR A 35 -2.58 -9.62 0.77
C THR A 35 -3.99 -9.65 1.35
N ALA A 36 -4.87 -8.82 0.78
CA ALA A 36 -6.29 -8.84 1.11
C ALA A 36 -7.09 -8.53 -0.15
N GLU A 37 -8.25 -9.15 -0.27
CA GLU A 37 -9.14 -8.96 -1.43
C GLU A 37 -10.33 -8.08 -1.10
N THR A 38 -10.66 -7.93 0.18
CA THR A 38 -11.81 -7.14 0.62
C THR A 38 -11.35 -6.08 1.62
N ALA A 39 -12.17 -5.05 1.80
CA ALA A 39 -11.86 -4.01 2.78
C ALA A 39 -11.82 -4.58 4.21
N ASP A 40 -12.74 -5.47 4.55
CA ASP A 40 -12.78 -6.06 5.89
C ASP A 40 -11.52 -6.88 6.18
N ASP A 41 -11.10 -7.73 5.24
CA ASP A 41 -9.88 -8.52 5.40
C ASP A 41 -8.65 -7.61 5.49
N ALA A 42 -8.64 -6.53 4.73
CA ALA A 42 -7.53 -5.58 4.76
C ALA A 42 -7.44 -4.89 6.12
N ILE A 43 -8.57 -4.45 6.66
CA ILE A 43 -8.60 -3.80 7.98
C ILE A 43 -8.16 -4.76 9.07
N ASP A 44 -8.61 -6.00 9.01
CA ASP A 44 -8.15 -7.04 9.95
C ASP A 44 -6.64 -7.24 9.85
N ALA A 45 -6.10 -7.27 8.62
CA ALA A 45 -4.67 -7.42 8.40
C ALA A 45 -3.87 -6.25 8.97
N ILE A 46 -4.40 -5.03 8.87
CA ILE A 46 -3.75 -3.84 9.46
C ILE A 46 -3.60 -4.02 10.98
N HIS A 47 -4.67 -4.43 11.65
CA HIS A 47 -4.65 -4.60 13.09
C HIS A 47 -3.80 -5.78 13.56
N LEU A 48 -3.77 -6.85 12.76
CA LEU A 48 -3.05 -8.07 13.13
C LEU A 48 -1.56 -7.97 12.84
N HIS A 49 -1.19 -7.41 11.70
CA HIS A 49 0.19 -7.46 11.19
C HIS A 49 0.97 -6.15 11.31
N HIS A 50 0.30 -5.03 11.52
CA HIS A 50 0.92 -3.71 11.62
C HIS A 50 1.88 -3.41 10.46
N PRO A 51 1.40 -3.41 9.20
CA PRO A 51 2.30 -3.21 8.06
C PRO A 51 2.96 -1.84 8.09
N LEU A 52 4.17 -1.76 7.55
CA LEU A 52 4.94 -0.52 7.47
C LEU A 52 4.49 0.37 6.33
N ALA A 53 3.77 -0.20 5.37
CA ALA A 53 3.25 0.52 4.21
C ALA A 53 2.10 -0.28 3.62
N ALA A 54 1.30 0.35 2.77
CA ALA A 54 0.22 -0.33 2.08
C ALA A 54 0.10 0.14 0.64
N ILE A 55 -0.32 -0.77 -0.23
CA ILE A 55 -0.70 -0.49 -1.61
C ILE A 55 -2.15 -0.89 -1.73
N ILE A 56 -3.03 0.06 -2.02
CA ILE A 56 -4.48 -0.13 -1.90
C ILE A 56 -5.18 0.30 -3.17
N ASP A 57 -5.94 -0.62 -3.78
CA ASP A 57 -6.86 -0.29 -4.85
C ASP A 57 -8.10 0.37 -4.25
N LEU A 58 -8.48 1.53 -4.73
CA LEU A 58 -9.66 2.22 -4.22
C LEU A 58 -10.96 1.49 -4.60
N ARG A 59 -10.97 0.79 -5.73
CA ARG A 59 -12.16 0.09 -6.20
C ARG A 59 -12.05 -1.39 -5.94
N LEU A 60 -12.70 -1.82 -4.88
CA LEU A 60 -12.78 -3.22 -4.52
C LEU A 60 -14.19 -3.72 -4.79
N ALA A 61 -14.32 -5.01 -5.14
CA ALA A 61 -15.62 -5.63 -5.35
C ALA A 61 -16.43 -5.69 -4.04
N ARG A 62 -15.72 -5.80 -2.90
CA ARG A 62 -16.36 -5.85 -1.58
C ARG A 62 -15.73 -4.82 -0.66
N GLY A 63 -16.52 -3.83 -0.29
CA GLY A 63 -16.08 -2.75 0.55
C GLY A 63 -15.36 -1.68 -0.25
N SER A 64 -14.82 -0.69 0.44
CA SER A 64 -14.18 0.46 -0.17
C SER A 64 -12.70 0.52 0.19
N GLY A 65 -11.86 0.71 -0.83
CA GLY A 65 -10.44 0.96 -0.59
C GLY A 65 -10.21 2.22 0.24
N ARG A 66 -11.11 3.20 0.14
CA ARG A 66 -11.04 4.40 0.98
C ARG A 66 -11.07 4.06 2.47
N ASP A 67 -11.96 3.14 2.87
CA ASP A 67 -12.04 2.73 4.28
C ASP A 67 -10.74 2.08 4.75
N VAL A 68 -10.09 1.34 3.86
CA VAL A 68 -8.77 0.75 4.17
C VAL A 68 -7.73 1.85 4.36
N VAL A 69 -7.70 2.84 3.46
CA VAL A 69 -6.73 3.94 3.55
C VAL A 69 -6.88 4.68 4.87
N VAL A 70 -8.10 5.01 5.27
CA VAL A 70 -8.31 5.75 6.52
C VAL A 70 -8.04 4.89 7.76
N SER A 71 -8.03 3.57 7.61
CA SER A 71 -7.69 2.66 8.71
C SER A 71 -6.20 2.53 8.94
N MET A 72 -5.36 2.90 7.96
CA MET A 72 -3.91 2.90 8.15
C MET A 72 -3.51 4.00 9.13
N PRO A 73 -2.57 3.73 10.04
CA PRO A 73 -2.11 4.76 10.97
C PRO A 73 -1.60 6.00 10.25
N ALA A 74 -1.89 7.17 10.81
CA ALA A 74 -1.43 8.43 10.24
C ALA A 74 0.10 8.43 10.14
N GLY A 75 0.63 8.88 9.01
CA GLY A 75 2.07 8.91 8.79
C GLY A 75 2.65 7.63 8.23
N THR A 76 1.88 6.55 8.14
CA THR A 76 2.32 5.32 7.50
C THR A 76 2.16 5.45 5.98
N PRO A 77 3.19 5.14 5.19
CA PRO A 77 3.12 5.29 3.74
C PRO A 77 2.00 4.48 3.11
N VAL A 78 1.24 5.11 2.22
CA VAL A 78 0.17 4.46 1.47
C VAL A 78 0.27 4.87 0.01
N ILE A 79 0.29 3.88 -0.89
CA ILE A 79 0.15 4.10 -2.31
C ILE A 79 -1.28 3.71 -2.69
N ILE A 80 -1.97 4.61 -3.35
CA ILE A 80 -3.35 4.39 -3.79
C ILE A 80 -3.33 4.12 -5.29
N PHE A 81 -3.90 2.98 -5.69
CA PHE A 81 -4.14 2.71 -7.10
C PHE A 81 -5.52 3.20 -7.48
N SER A 82 -5.61 3.93 -8.57
CA SER A 82 -6.90 4.35 -9.08
C SER A 82 -6.83 4.57 -10.59
N GLY A 83 -7.87 4.15 -11.28
CA GLY A 83 -8.09 4.51 -12.67
C GLY A 83 -8.75 5.88 -12.81
N VAL A 84 -9.23 6.46 -11.70
CA VAL A 84 -9.94 7.74 -11.66
C VAL A 84 -9.26 8.65 -10.65
N PRO A 85 -8.33 9.52 -11.10
CA PRO A 85 -7.53 10.36 -10.19
C PRO A 85 -8.34 11.24 -9.23
N SER A 86 -9.52 11.70 -9.64
CA SER A 86 -10.34 12.57 -8.81
C SER A 86 -10.79 11.90 -7.50
N GLU A 87 -10.91 10.56 -7.49
CA GLU A 87 -11.33 9.83 -6.29
C GLU A 87 -10.27 9.83 -5.19
N SER A 88 -9.01 9.93 -5.58
CA SER A 88 -7.88 9.84 -4.65
C SER A 88 -7.28 11.18 -4.26
N ALA A 89 -7.57 12.24 -5.01
CA ALA A 89 -6.97 13.56 -4.76
C ALA A 89 -7.27 14.07 -3.36
N GLU A 90 -8.48 13.86 -2.88
CA GLU A 90 -8.86 14.26 -1.52
C GLU A 90 -8.06 13.50 -0.47
N LEU A 91 -7.89 12.19 -0.65
CA LEU A 91 -7.13 11.37 0.29
C LEU A 91 -5.66 11.79 0.36
N GLU A 92 -5.07 12.14 -0.79
CA GLU A 92 -3.69 12.63 -0.82
C GLU A 92 -3.55 13.92 -0.01
N ARG A 93 -4.53 14.82 -0.09
CA ARG A 93 -4.49 16.09 0.64
C ARG A 93 -4.73 15.92 2.14
N LEU A 94 -5.60 14.99 2.52
CA LEU A 94 -6.01 14.82 3.90
C LEU A 94 -5.10 13.93 4.72
N ARG A 95 -4.26 13.13 4.06
CA ARG A 95 -3.44 12.14 4.73
C ARG A 95 -1.98 12.26 4.31
N PRO A 96 -1.05 12.48 5.28
CA PRO A 96 0.37 12.56 4.95
C PRO A 96 0.90 11.23 4.42
N ARG A 97 1.95 11.28 3.63
CA ARG A 97 2.63 10.12 3.04
C ARG A 97 1.68 9.22 2.26
N THR A 98 0.77 9.84 1.52
CA THR A 98 -0.17 9.15 0.66
C THR A 98 0.06 9.64 -0.77
N ARG A 99 0.30 8.70 -1.69
CA ARG A 99 0.56 9.03 -3.09
C ARG A 99 -0.35 8.22 -4.00
N LEU A 100 -0.82 8.87 -5.05
CA LEU A 100 -1.61 8.22 -6.09
C LEU A 100 -0.68 7.66 -7.16
N VAL A 101 -0.95 6.42 -7.55
CA VAL A 101 -0.37 5.83 -8.76
C VAL A 101 -1.53 5.47 -9.67
N GLN A 102 -1.57 6.14 -10.83
CA GLN A 102 -2.65 5.93 -11.79
C GLN A 102 -2.39 4.68 -12.62
N LYS A 103 -3.44 3.89 -12.81
CA LYS A 103 -3.37 2.72 -13.69
C LYS A 103 -3.39 3.15 -15.16
N PRO A 104 -2.64 2.52 -16.07
CA PRO A 104 -1.65 1.47 -15.81
C PRO A 104 -0.35 2.02 -15.23
N TYR A 105 0.43 1.19 -14.56
CA TYR A 105 1.65 1.61 -13.89
C TYR A 105 2.81 0.65 -14.16
N SER A 106 4.03 1.17 -13.94
CA SER A 106 5.25 0.36 -14.00
C SER A 106 5.54 -0.26 -12.64
N LEU A 107 5.75 -1.57 -12.58
CA LEU A 107 6.10 -2.24 -11.32
C LEU A 107 7.41 -1.71 -10.74
N THR A 108 8.38 -1.41 -11.60
CA THR A 108 9.67 -0.86 -11.15
C THR A 108 9.49 0.50 -10.49
N MET A 109 8.71 1.38 -11.11
CA MET A 109 8.45 2.70 -10.54
C MET A 109 7.69 2.61 -9.23
N LEU A 110 6.74 1.67 -9.14
CA LEU A 110 5.97 1.44 -7.94
C LEU A 110 6.85 1.05 -6.76
N VAL A 111 7.79 0.11 -7.00
CA VAL A 111 8.71 -0.34 -5.95
C VAL A 111 9.64 0.79 -5.52
N GLU A 112 10.15 1.58 -6.46
CA GLU A 112 11.00 2.73 -6.14
C GLU A 112 10.26 3.76 -5.30
N GLU A 113 9.02 4.06 -5.67
CA GLU A 113 8.17 4.98 -4.94
C GLU A 113 7.95 4.48 -3.51
N LEU A 114 7.64 3.20 -3.37
CA LEU A 114 7.40 2.58 -2.07
C LEU A 114 8.63 2.65 -1.18
N LYS A 115 9.81 2.33 -1.73
CA LYS A 115 11.07 2.39 -0.99
C LYS A 115 11.37 3.80 -0.51
N GLU A 116 11.16 4.78 -1.37
CA GLU A 116 11.36 6.18 -1.03
C GLU A 116 10.43 6.62 0.10
N MET A 117 9.17 6.26 0.02
CA MET A 117 8.18 6.64 1.03
C MET A 117 8.50 6.01 2.38
N ILE A 118 8.91 4.75 2.40
CA ILE A 118 9.29 4.07 3.65
C ILE A 118 10.53 4.73 4.26
N SER A 119 11.54 5.03 3.43
CA SER A 119 12.75 5.70 3.91
C SER A 119 12.45 7.07 4.49
N SER A 120 11.60 7.85 3.82
CA SER A 120 11.20 9.18 4.30
C SER A 120 10.44 9.10 5.63
N ALA A 121 9.58 8.10 5.79
CA ALA A 121 8.83 7.90 7.02
C ALA A 121 9.76 7.57 8.19
N LYS A 122 10.78 6.73 7.96
CA LYS A 122 11.77 6.41 8.99
C LYS A 122 12.57 7.63 9.41
N LEU A 123 12.97 8.47 8.46
CA LEU A 123 13.73 9.68 8.76
C LEU A 123 12.91 10.67 9.56
N SER A 124 11.61 10.74 9.33
CA SER A 124 10.71 11.67 10.01
C SER A 124 10.40 11.28 11.45
N GLN A 125 10.79 10.09 11.87
CA GLN A 125 10.53 9.59 13.22
C GLN A 125 11.59 10.01 14.23
N HIS A 126 12.57 10.74 13.79
CA HIS A 126 13.65 11.25 14.70
C HIS A 126 13.31 12.62 15.27
#